data_a84d7bcef9e0e75d158aee504872fbb9
#
_entry.id   a84d7bcef9e0e75d158aee504872fbb9
#
_cell.length_a   1.000
_cell.length_b   1.000
_cell.length_c   1.000
_cell.angle_alpha   90.00
_cell.angle_beta   90.00
_cell.angle_gamma   90.00
#
_symmetry.space_group_name_H-M   'P 1'
#
loop_
_entity.id
_entity.type
_entity.pdbx_description
1 polymer ?
#
loop_
_entity_poly.entity_id
_entity_poly.type
_entity_poly.pdbx_seq_one_letter_code
_entity_poly.pdbx_strand_id
1 'polypeptide(L)'
;REGFGDNTGPVGGGKAARAEVRAGNLTHGEGRILLDGEDITGLSITGRARKGISVAFQQPVRFKGRTVKDLITLASGKQIGVPEACNYLSEVGLCAKDYIDREVDASLSGGELKRIEIAMIMARGTKLSVFDEPEAGIDLWSFSNLIQVFEHLHEKINGSILIISHQERILNIADRII
;
A
#
# COMPACT_ATOMS: atom_id res chain seq x y z
N ARG A 1 17.64 3.37 -13.59
CA ARG A 1 17.42 1.91 -13.53
C ARG A 1 18.65 1.27 -12.88
N GLU A 2 18.78 1.33 -11.58
CA GLU A 2 19.80 0.57 -10.86
C GLU A 2 19.10 -0.35 -9.86
N GLY A 3 19.33 -1.65 -10.07
CA GLY A 3 18.71 -2.71 -9.32
C GLY A 3 19.13 -2.70 -7.87
N PHE A 4 18.18 -2.99 -7.00
CA PHE A 4 18.42 -3.25 -5.60
C PHE A 4 19.27 -4.53 -5.45
N GLY A 5 20.44 -4.38 -4.84
CA GLY A 5 21.35 -5.49 -4.55
C GLY A 5 20.77 -6.49 -3.58
N ASP A 6 20.98 -7.73 -3.92
CA ASP A 6 20.65 -8.93 -3.19
C ASP A 6 21.37 -8.98 -1.84
N ASN A 7 20.67 -9.41 -0.79
CA ASN A 7 21.29 -9.86 0.43
C ASN A 7 20.50 -11.02 1.01
N THR A 8 21.00 -12.21 0.77
CA THR A 8 20.50 -13.49 1.28
C THR A 8 20.84 -13.62 2.77
N GLY A 9 19.92 -13.24 3.64
CA GLY A 9 19.95 -13.53 5.06
C GLY A 9 18.92 -14.62 5.43
N PRO A 10 19.06 -15.27 6.60
CA PRO A 10 18.19 -16.39 6.99
C PRO A 10 16.73 -15.96 7.08
N VAL A 11 15.86 -16.91 6.71
CA VAL A 11 14.41 -16.78 6.65
C VAL A 11 13.84 -16.38 8.02
N GLY A 12 13.10 -15.26 8.08
CA GLY A 12 12.22 -14.96 9.19
C GLY A 12 12.22 -13.56 9.80
N GLY A 13 13.28 -12.76 9.66
CA GLY A 13 13.35 -11.48 10.37
C GLY A 13 13.70 -10.24 9.55
N GLY A 14 14.24 -10.44 8.35
CA GLY A 14 14.86 -9.32 7.61
C GLY A 14 13.92 -8.56 6.64
N LYS A 15 12.86 -9.18 6.15
CA LYS A 15 12.04 -8.60 5.07
C LYS A 15 11.11 -7.52 5.58
N ALA A 16 10.36 -7.79 6.66
CA ALA A 16 9.49 -6.81 7.31
C ALA A 16 10.32 -5.64 7.86
N ALA A 17 11.45 -5.91 8.53
CA ALA A 17 12.36 -4.87 9.01
C ALA A 17 12.88 -3.96 7.89
N ARG A 18 13.15 -4.50 6.69
CA ARG A 18 13.55 -3.69 5.52
C ARG A 18 12.43 -2.78 5.02
N ALA A 19 11.18 -3.26 5.01
CA ALA A 19 10.04 -2.42 4.66
C ALA A 19 9.86 -1.30 5.70
N GLU A 20 9.96 -1.61 6.97
CA GLU A 20 9.86 -0.63 8.06
C GLU A 20 11.00 0.37 8.05
N VAL A 21 12.23 -0.04 7.75
CA VAL A 21 13.37 0.86 7.55
C VAL A 21 13.14 1.80 6.35
N ARG A 22 12.65 1.27 5.21
CA ARG A 22 12.33 2.09 4.03
C ARG A 22 11.17 3.04 4.28
N ALA A 23 10.20 2.61 5.07
CA ALA A 23 9.10 3.45 5.54
C ALA A 23 9.54 4.55 6.53
N GLY A 24 10.66 4.34 7.24
CA GLY A 24 11.16 5.23 8.28
C GLY A 24 10.65 4.89 9.68
N ASN A 25 10.08 3.71 9.88
CA ASN A 25 9.63 3.22 11.18
C ASN A 25 10.80 2.74 12.05
N LEU A 26 11.85 2.22 11.40
CA LEU A 26 13.08 1.79 12.07
C LEU A 26 14.28 2.56 11.53
N THR A 27 15.25 2.84 12.42
CA THR A 27 16.55 3.36 12.03
C THR A 27 17.42 2.22 11.50
N HIS A 28 18.10 2.45 10.37
CA HIS A 28 19.05 1.49 9.83
C HIS A 28 20.45 1.74 10.41
N GLY A 29 21.27 0.69 10.52
CA GLY A 29 22.61 0.77 11.07
C GLY A 29 23.60 1.39 10.09
N GLU A 30 23.55 0.99 8.80
CA GLU A 30 24.50 1.42 7.75
C GLU A 30 23.80 1.46 6.38
N GLY A 31 24.36 2.24 5.44
CA GLY A 31 23.86 2.35 4.07
C GLY A 31 23.05 3.63 3.81
N ARG A 32 22.60 3.79 2.57
CA ARG A 32 21.77 4.92 2.13
C ARG A 32 20.50 4.43 1.46
N ILE A 33 19.43 5.18 1.64
CA ILE A 33 18.15 4.97 0.95
C ILE A 33 17.97 6.13 -0.04
N LEU A 34 17.90 5.80 -1.32
CA LEU A 34 17.71 6.77 -2.40
C LEU A 34 16.31 6.60 -3.02
N LEU A 35 15.62 7.70 -3.22
CA LEU A 35 14.37 7.77 -3.98
C LEU A 35 14.58 8.74 -5.15
N ASP A 36 14.50 8.24 -6.39
CA ASP A 36 14.80 9.02 -7.61
C ASP A 36 16.16 9.75 -7.54
N GLY A 37 17.18 9.10 -6.94
CA GLY A 37 18.53 9.67 -6.76
C GLY A 37 18.67 10.62 -5.58
N GLU A 38 17.60 10.99 -4.90
CA GLU A 38 17.63 11.83 -3.69
C GLU A 38 17.85 10.95 -2.44
N ASP A 39 18.78 11.33 -1.59
CA ASP A 39 19.04 10.65 -0.33
C ASP A 39 17.94 10.98 0.70
N ILE A 40 17.15 9.98 1.05
CA ILE A 40 16.07 10.07 2.02
C ILE A 40 16.37 9.34 3.34
N THR A 41 17.62 8.95 3.51
CA THR A 41 18.09 8.13 4.64
C THR A 41 17.69 8.73 5.99
N GLY A 42 17.96 10.02 6.19
CA GLY A 42 17.70 10.74 7.44
C GLY A 42 16.27 11.27 7.59
N LEU A 43 15.38 11.04 6.61
CA LEU A 43 14.02 11.53 6.70
C LEU A 43 13.15 10.68 7.64
N SER A 44 12.33 11.38 8.44
CA SER A 44 11.27 10.74 9.23
C SER A 44 10.20 10.10 8.34
N ILE A 45 9.32 9.27 8.93
CA ILE A 45 8.14 8.68 8.25
C ILE A 45 7.35 9.77 7.51
N THR A 46 7.05 10.88 8.19
CA THR A 46 6.32 12.01 7.60
C THR A 46 7.10 12.63 6.44
N GLY A 47 8.42 12.78 6.55
CA GLY A 47 9.28 13.29 5.50
C GLY A 47 9.24 12.38 4.27
N ARG A 48 9.38 11.08 4.45
CA ARG A 48 9.31 10.08 3.36
C ARG A 48 7.92 10.01 2.74
N ALA A 49 6.86 10.08 3.54
CA ALA A 49 5.50 10.16 3.05
C ALA A 49 5.28 11.38 2.16
N ARG A 50 5.81 12.56 2.52
CA ARG A 50 5.75 13.78 1.69
C ARG A 50 6.53 13.65 0.39
N LYS A 51 7.56 12.80 0.33
CA LYS A 51 8.32 12.48 -0.89
C LYS A 51 7.59 11.50 -1.81
N GLY A 52 6.46 10.95 -1.38
CA GLY A 52 5.63 10.05 -2.17
C GLY A 52 5.82 8.57 -1.85
N ILE A 53 6.25 8.22 -0.62
CA ILE A 53 6.26 6.85 -0.16
C ILE A 53 4.98 6.58 0.63
N SER A 54 4.28 5.50 0.31
CA SER A 54 3.17 4.96 1.10
C SER A 54 3.49 3.55 1.56
N VAL A 55 3.02 3.21 2.75
CA VAL A 55 3.17 1.87 3.32
C VAL A 55 1.82 1.37 3.79
N ALA A 56 1.43 0.22 3.28
CA ALA A 56 0.30 -0.55 3.76
C ALA A 56 0.83 -1.66 4.68
N PHE A 57 0.46 -1.59 5.95
CA PHE A 57 0.91 -2.56 6.94
C PHE A 57 0.10 -3.86 6.87
N GLN A 58 0.65 -4.92 7.46
CA GLN A 58 -0.01 -6.23 7.55
C GLN A 58 -1.43 -6.13 8.12
N GLN A 59 -1.61 -5.34 9.19
CA GLN A 59 -2.93 -5.05 9.75
C GLN A 59 -3.41 -3.67 9.31
N PRO A 60 -4.53 -3.58 8.56
CA PRO A 60 -5.07 -2.30 8.15
C PRO A 60 -5.53 -1.48 9.35
N VAL A 61 -5.26 -0.19 9.31
CA VAL A 61 -5.64 0.74 10.38
C VAL A 61 -7.14 1.05 10.28
N ARG A 62 -7.83 0.97 11.41
CA ARG A 62 -9.24 1.37 11.54
C ARG A 62 -9.34 2.80 12.02
N PHE A 63 -10.23 3.56 11.40
CA PHE A 63 -10.41 4.98 11.69
C PHE A 63 -11.83 5.23 12.20
N LYS A 64 -12.05 5.02 13.49
CA LYS A 64 -13.35 5.23 14.12
C LYS A 64 -13.88 6.65 13.88
N GLY A 65 -15.14 6.78 13.48
CA GLY A 65 -15.79 8.06 13.21
C GLY A 65 -15.38 8.70 11.87
N ARG A 66 -14.80 7.93 10.94
CA ARG A 66 -14.44 8.41 9.59
C ARG A 66 -15.05 7.51 8.53
N THR A 67 -15.64 8.13 7.53
CA THR A 67 -16.18 7.41 6.37
C THR A 67 -15.07 7.06 5.38
N VAL A 68 -15.34 6.11 4.51
CA VAL A 68 -14.44 5.75 3.40
C VAL A 68 -14.13 6.98 2.54
N LYS A 69 -15.14 7.80 2.23
CA LYS A 69 -14.96 9.06 1.50
C LYS A 69 -14.01 10.02 2.22
N ASP A 70 -14.15 10.17 3.55
CA ASP A 70 -13.28 11.04 4.33
C ASP A 70 -11.81 10.60 4.21
N LEU A 71 -11.57 9.28 4.29
CA LEU A 71 -10.23 8.73 4.22
C LEU A 71 -9.61 8.86 2.82
N ILE A 72 -10.36 8.61 1.76
CA ILE A 72 -9.89 8.80 0.39
C ILE A 72 -9.58 10.28 0.14
N THR A 73 -10.44 11.19 0.60
CA THR A 73 -10.23 12.63 0.51
C THR A 73 -8.96 13.06 1.26
N LEU A 74 -8.79 12.59 2.48
CA LEU A 74 -7.59 12.87 3.27
C LEU A 74 -6.32 12.35 2.59
N ALA A 75 -6.37 11.14 2.06
CA ALA A 75 -5.24 10.52 1.38
C ALA A 75 -4.84 11.29 0.11
N SER A 76 -5.80 11.78 -0.66
CA SER A 76 -5.56 12.55 -1.89
C SER A 76 -4.85 13.89 -1.63
N GLY A 77 -4.91 14.40 -0.39
CA GLY A 77 -4.34 15.70 -0.02
C GLY A 77 -5.06 16.92 -0.63
N LYS A 78 -6.19 16.70 -1.29
CA LYS A 78 -7.03 17.72 -1.92
C LYS A 78 -8.51 17.44 -1.65
N GLN A 79 -9.35 18.44 -1.84
CA GLN A 79 -10.80 18.22 -1.80
C GLN A 79 -11.23 17.47 -3.07
N ILE A 80 -11.76 16.27 -2.90
CA ILE A 80 -12.31 15.48 -4.01
C ILE A 80 -13.83 15.40 -3.91
N GLY A 81 -14.48 15.37 -5.08
CA GLY A 81 -15.93 15.18 -5.17
C GLY A 81 -16.32 13.70 -4.97
N VAL A 82 -17.63 13.48 -4.71
CA VAL A 82 -18.19 12.12 -4.64
C VAL A 82 -17.87 11.29 -5.88
N PRO A 83 -17.99 11.81 -7.12
CA PRO A 83 -17.66 11.03 -8.33
C PRO A 83 -16.22 10.54 -8.36
N GLU A 84 -15.26 11.38 -7.96
CA GLU A 84 -13.84 11.00 -7.93
C GLU A 84 -13.57 9.93 -6.86
N ALA A 85 -14.15 10.06 -5.67
CA ALA A 85 -14.06 9.05 -4.62
C ALA A 85 -14.69 7.71 -5.05
N CYS A 86 -15.84 7.76 -5.74
CA CYS A 86 -16.49 6.58 -6.31
C CYS A 86 -15.60 5.86 -7.33
N ASN A 87 -14.86 6.61 -8.15
CA ASN A 87 -13.94 6.01 -9.12
C ASN A 87 -12.85 5.19 -8.42
N TYR A 88 -12.21 5.73 -7.37
CA TYR A 88 -11.20 4.97 -6.61
C TYR A 88 -11.77 3.68 -5.99
N LEU A 89 -13.03 3.69 -5.50
CA LEU A 89 -13.67 2.48 -4.97
C LEU A 89 -13.95 1.46 -6.07
N SER A 90 -14.39 1.92 -7.24
CA SER A 90 -14.63 1.04 -8.40
C SER A 90 -13.35 0.38 -8.89
N GLU A 91 -12.23 1.10 -8.90
CA GLU A 91 -10.91 0.58 -9.31
C GLU A 91 -10.43 -0.58 -8.40
N VAL A 92 -10.85 -0.60 -7.14
CA VAL A 92 -10.54 -1.69 -6.20
C VAL A 92 -11.69 -2.71 -6.06
N GLY A 93 -12.67 -2.68 -6.97
CA GLY A 93 -13.77 -3.62 -7.00
C GLY A 93 -14.76 -3.49 -5.83
N LEU A 94 -14.89 -2.28 -5.26
CA LEU A 94 -15.90 -1.97 -4.24
C LEU A 94 -17.04 -1.16 -4.86
N CYS A 95 -18.29 -1.56 -4.57
CA CYS A 95 -19.45 -0.80 -4.99
C CYS A 95 -19.49 0.55 -4.25
N ALA A 96 -19.26 1.65 -4.97
CA ALA A 96 -19.18 2.97 -4.35
C ALA A 96 -20.46 3.32 -3.58
N LYS A 97 -21.65 2.95 -4.10
CA LYS A 97 -22.93 3.20 -3.44
C LYS A 97 -23.03 2.58 -2.05
N ASP A 98 -22.41 1.41 -1.87
CA ASP A 98 -22.50 0.65 -0.63
C ASP A 98 -21.40 1.03 0.38
N TYR A 99 -20.30 1.63 -0.09
CA TYR A 99 -19.11 1.84 0.74
C TYR A 99 -18.78 3.31 1.01
N ILE A 100 -19.16 4.25 0.13
CA ILE A 100 -18.64 5.63 0.17
C ILE A 100 -18.91 6.35 1.49
N ASP A 101 -20.11 6.18 2.05
CA ASP A 101 -20.54 6.79 3.30
C ASP A 101 -20.40 5.86 4.51
N ARG A 102 -19.85 4.65 4.30
CA ARG A 102 -19.66 3.66 5.35
C ARG A 102 -18.49 4.03 6.24
N GLU A 103 -18.68 3.88 7.55
CA GLU A 103 -17.61 4.08 8.53
C GLU A 103 -16.55 2.97 8.44
N VAL A 104 -15.28 3.35 8.59
CA VAL A 104 -14.16 2.40 8.57
C VAL A 104 -13.94 1.81 9.95
N ASP A 105 -14.82 0.92 10.35
CA ASP A 105 -14.89 0.29 11.66
C ASP A 105 -14.74 -1.24 11.62
N ALA A 106 -15.16 -1.91 12.69
CA ALA A 106 -15.07 -3.35 12.84
C ALA A 106 -16.07 -4.14 11.97
N SER A 107 -17.03 -3.47 11.32
CA SER A 107 -18.03 -4.11 10.45
C SER A 107 -17.47 -4.49 9.07
N LEU A 108 -16.32 -3.92 8.69
CA LEU A 108 -15.63 -4.21 7.45
C LEU A 108 -14.76 -5.47 7.58
N SER A 109 -14.83 -6.34 6.59
CA SER A 109 -13.95 -7.51 6.48
C SER A 109 -12.50 -7.10 6.22
N GLY A 110 -11.54 -7.99 6.48
CA GLY A 110 -10.13 -7.75 6.19
C GLY A 110 -9.87 -7.43 4.72
N GLY A 111 -10.54 -8.14 3.79
CA GLY A 111 -10.42 -7.90 2.36
C GLY A 111 -11.01 -6.57 1.91
N GLU A 112 -12.10 -6.12 2.51
CA GLU A 112 -12.69 -4.79 2.26
C GLU A 112 -11.75 -3.68 2.73
N LEU A 113 -11.21 -3.81 3.95
CA LEU A 113 -10.26 -2.85 4.51
C LEU A 113 -9.00 -2.73 3.65
N LYS A 114 -8.45 -3.86 3.18
CA LYS A 114 -7.26 -3.85 2.29
C LYS A 114 -7.56 -3.14 0.96
N ARG A 115 -8.70 -3.38 0.36
CA ARG A 115 -9.12 -2.69 -0.88
C ARG A 115 -9.32 -1.19 -0.67
N ILE A 116 -9.90 -0.78 0.47
CA ILE A 116 -10.01 0.64 0.84
C ILE A 116 -8.61 1.26 1.02
N GLU A 117 -7.69 0.56 1.67
CA GLU A 117 -6.29 1.01 1.83
C GLU A 117 -5.60 1.22 0.48
N ILE A 118 -5.80 0.31 -0.48
CA ILE A 118 -5.28 0.45 -1.85
C ILE A 118 -5.93 1.65 -2.56
N ALA A 119 -7.25 1.85 -2.43
CA ALA A 119 -7.93 3.03 -2.98
C ALA A 119 -7.35 4.35 -2.44
N MET A 120 -7.01 4.40 -1.15
CA MET A 120 -6.33 5.55 -0.54
C MET A 120 -4.93 5.77 -1.15
N ILE A 121 -4.16 4.70 -1.38
CA ILE A 121 -2.83 4.78 -2.02
C ILE A 121 -2.95 5.29 -3.46
N MET A 122 -3.94 4.82 -4.22
CA MET A 122 -4.23 5.32 -5.57
C MET A 122 -4.58 6.80 -5.55
N ALA A 123 -5.48 7.23 -4.65
CA ALA A 123 -5.89 8.62 -4.51
C ALA A 123 -4.71 9.55 -4.17
N ARG A 124 -3.73 9.04 -3.42
CA ARG A 124 -2.52 9.78 -3.05
C ARG A 124 -1.54 9.96 -4.21
N GLY A 125 -1.48 9.03 -5.17
CA GLY A 125 -0.55 9.11 -6.30
C GLY A 125 0.91 8.99 -5.87
N THR A 126 1.28 7.88 -5.25
CA THR A 126 2.61 7.67 -4.67
C THR A 126 3.66 7.25 -5.70
N LYS A 127 4.92 7.64 -5.46
CA LYS A 127 6.08 7.18 -6.25
C LYS A 127 6.51 5.76 -5.90
N LEU A 128 6.37 5.41 -4.62
CA LEU A 128 6.65 4.07 -4.10
C LEU A 128 5.54 3.64 -3.14
N SER A 129 4.90 2.55 -3.43
CA SER A 129 3.92 1.90 -2.57
C SER A 129 4.50 0.59 -2.03
N VAL A 130 4.56 0.45 -0.71
CA VAL A 130 5.07 -0.75 -0.04
C VAL A 130 3.90 -1.47 0.61
N PHE A 131 3.73 -2.75 0.30
CA PHE A 131 2.71 -3.62 0.89
C PHE A 131 3.41 -4.75 1.64
N ASP A 132 3.11 -4.86 2.93
CA ASP A 132 3.67 -5.91 3.79
C ASP A 132 2.61 -6.96 4.08
N GLU A 133 2.81 -8.16 3.52
CA GLU A 133 1.90 -9.31 3.60
C GLU A 133 0.41 -8.91 3.42
N PRO A 134 0.06 -8.31 2.28
CA PRO A 134 -1.30 -7.78 2.06
C PRO A 134 -2.39 -8.87 2.10
N GLU A 135 -2.00 -10.12 1.95
CA GLU A 135 -2.87 -11.30 2.04
C GLU A 135 -3.17 -11.75 3.47
N ALA A 136 -2.46 -11.25 4.47
CA ALA A 136 -2.61 -11.72 5.85
C ALA A 136 -4.01 -11.46 6.40
N GLY A 137 -4.65 -12.52 6.90
CA GLY A 137 -5.99 -12.44 7.49
C GLY A 137 -7.13 -12.28 6.46
N ILE A 138 -6.87 -12.53 5.19
CA ILE A 138 -7.87 -12.49 4.11
C ILE A 138 -8.25 -13.92 3.69
N ASP A 139 -9.56 -14.15 3.47
CA ASP A 139 -10.03 -15.41 2.94
C ASP A 139 -9.63 -15.62 1.47
N LEU A 140 -9.64 -16.87 1.01
CA LEU A 140 -9.16 -17.25 -0.32
C LEU A 140 -9.91 -16.55 -1.48
N TRP A 141 -11.21 -16.29 -1.31
CA TRP A 141 -12.01 -15.61 -2.32
C TRP A 141 -11.65 -14.12 -2.43
N SER A 142 -11.59 -13.43 -1.30
CA SER A 142 -11.16 -12.04 -1.22
C SER A 142 -9.71 -11.86 -1.69
N PHE A 143 -8.84 -12.87 -1.47
CA PHE A 143 -7.48 -12.87 -1.96
C PHE A 143 -7.39 -12.90 -3.50
N SER A 144 -8.24 -13.69 -4.17
CA SER A 144 -8.28 -13.71 -5.64
C SER A 144 -8.67 -12.32 -6.21
N ASN A 145 -9.61 -11.64 -5.58
CA ASN A 145 -9.97 -10.28 -5.96
C ASN A 145 -8.82 -9.28 -5.70
N LEU A 146 -8.06 -9.47 -4.62
CA LEU A 146 -6.92 -8.62 -4.28
C LEU A 146 -5.81 -8.71 -5.33
N ILE A 147 -5.55 -9.88 -5.91
CA ILE A 147 -4.59 -10.05 -7.01
C ILE A 147 -4.98 -9.15 -8.19
N GLN A 148 -6.24 -9.22 -8.63
CA GLN A 148 -6.74 -8.37 -9.73
C GLN A 148 -6.60 -6.88 -9.42
N VAL A 149 -6.81 -6.49 -8.17
CA VAL A 149 -6.61 -5.10 -7.73
C VAL A 149 -5.14 -4.69 -7.84
N PHE A 150 -4.19 -5.57 -7.51
CA PHE A 150 -2.76 -5.27 -7.68
C PHE A 150 -2.34 -5.17 -9.14
N GLU A 151 -2.82 -6.07 -10.02
CA GLU A 151 -2.59 -5.98 -11.47
C GLU A 151 -3.10 -4.63 -12.00
N HIS A 152 -4.30 -4.25 -11.63
CA HIS A 152 -4.90 -2.99 -12.03
C HIS A 152 -4.18 -1.75 -11.46
N LEU A 153 -3.77 -1.83 -10.20
CA LEU A 153 -2.95 -0.79 -9.56
C LEU A 153 -1.63 -0.57 -10.30
N HIS A 154 -0.97 -1.65 -10.73
CA HIS A 154 0.27 -1.61 -11.50
C HIS A 154 0.11 -0.86 -12.83
N GLU A 155 -1.02 -1.06 -13.52
CA GLU A 155 -1.33 -0.36 -14.78
C GLU A 155 -1.60 1.14 -14.60
N LYS A 156 -2.16 1.53 -13.45
CA LYS A 156 -2.66 2.90 -13.21
C LYS A 156 -1.65 3.81 -12.49
N ILE A 157 -0.78 3.25 -11.68
CA ILE A 157 0.18 4.01 -10.89
C ILE A 157 1.42 4.35 -11.73
N ASN A 158 1.79 5.64 -11.76
CA ASN A 158 3.07 6.12 -12.28
C ASN A 158 4.18 5.98 -11.22
N GLY A 159 4.31 4.82 -10.60
CA GLY A 159 5.22 4.58 -9.49
C GLY A 159 5.65 3.13 -9.42
N SER A 160 6.47 2.82 -8.43
CA SER A 160 6.90 1.45 -8.15
C SER A 160 6.06 0.85 -7.03
N ILE A 161 5.74 -0.43 -7.17
CA ILE A 161 5.05 -1.22 -6.16
C ILE A 161 6.04 -2.25 -5.61
N LEU A 162 6.20 -2.29 -4.30
CA LEU A 162 6.98 -3.30 -3.59
C LEU A 162 6.03 -4.12 -2.72
N ILE A 163 5.93 -5.40 -2.99
CA ILE A 163 5.10 -6.31 -2.18
C ILE A 163 6.01 -7.31 -1.49
N ILE A 164 5.85 -7.44 -0.18
CA ILE A 164 6.46 -8.49 0.62
C ILE A 164 5.39 -9.56 0.80
N SER A 165 5.64 -10.75 0.25
CA SER A 165 4.67 -11.85 0.31
C SER A 165 5.38 -13.19 0.20
N HIS A 166 4.72 -14.23 0.69
CA HIS A 166 5.09 -15.63 0.52
C HIS A 166 4.13 -16.37 -0.42
N GLN A 167 3.13 -15.68 -0.95
CA GLN A 167 2.08 -16.27 -1.78
C GLN A 167 2.52 -16.33 -3.24
N GLU A 168 2.55 -17.55 -3.80
CA GLU A 168 2.94 -17.80 -5.18
C GLU A 168 2.14 -16.96 -6.20
N ARG A 169 0.84 -16.76 -5.95
CA ARG A 169 -0.02 -15.96 -6.82
C ARG A 169 0.40 -14.49 -6.90
N ILE A 170 0.88 -13.90 -5.80
CA ILE A 170 1.44 -12.53 -5.81
C ILE A 170 2.79 -12.52 -6.53
N LEU A 171 3.63 -13.54 -6.31
CA LEU A 171 4.92 -13.63 -6.98
C LEU A 171 4.78 -13.74 -8.51
N ASN A 172 3.71 -14.40 -8.99
CA ASN A 172 3.46 -14.59 -10.41
C ASN A 172 3.06 -13.31 -11.16
N ILE A 173 2.56 -12.28 -10.48
CA ILE A 173 2.23 -10.96 -11.07
C ILE A 173 3.38 -9.97 -10.96
N ALA A 174 4.49 -10.33 -10.34
CA ALA A 174 5.63 -9.44 -10.14
C ALA A 174 6.50 -9.39 -11.40
N ASP A 175 6.91 -8.18 -11.82
CA ASP A 175 7.90 -8.01 -12.91
C ASP A 175 9.28 -8.50 -12.46
N ARG A 176 9.57 -8.42 -11.15
CA ARG A 176 10.85 -8.82 -10.57
C ARG A 176 10.67 -9.32 -9.14
N ILE A 177 11.28 -10.46 -8.87
CA ILE A 177 11.40 -11.06 -7.52
C ILE A 177 12.81 -10.79 -6.99
N ILE A 178 12.93 -10.39 -5.71
CA ILE A 178 14.20 -10.02 -5.07
C ILE A 178 14.39 -10.90 -3.81
#